data_6852485c69b5f17fb6fb883674b5baeb
#
_entry.id   6852485c69b5f17fb6fb883674b5baeb
#
_cell.length_a   1.000
_cell.length_b   1.000
_cell.length_c   1.000
_cell.angle_alpha   90.00
_cell.angle_beta   90.00
_cell.angle_gamma   90.00
#
_symmetry.space_group_name_H-M   'P 1'
#
loop_
_entity.id
_entity.type
_entity.pdbx_description
1 polymer ?
#
loop_
_entity_poly.entity_id
_entity_poly.type
_entity_poly.pdbx_seq_one_letter_code
_entity_poly.pdbx_strand_id
1 'polypeptide(L)'
;TVYGYGGTRRMRFDLVINAFVRDLLTKGKLMLMRDGTQWRPFVHVKDVARMLADAATSDSDDIAGQVINLGSDEQNYQIKTLAEKVADALGMELSFEWYGSPDKRSYRVSFAKIRKLMDFKPEYDVEDAAEEIARAVRNGELDPNDPRWITVAWYKSLIAQGVMV
;
A
#
# COMPACT_ATOMS: atom_id res chain seq x y z
N THR A 1 -3.54 5.79 0.12
CA THR A 1 -2.22 5.12 0.18
C THR A 1 -2.03 4.26 -1.04
N VAL A 2 -0.95 4.47 -1.78
CA VAL A 2 -0.55 3.59 -2.89
C VAL A 2 0.25 2.43 -2.34
N TYR A 3 -0.08 1.19 -2.73
CA TYR A 3 0.56 -0.05 -2.25
C TYR A 3 0.84 -1.03 -3.40
N GLY A 4 1.46 -2.16 -3.10
CA GLY A 4 1.74 -3.23 -4.05
C GLY A 4 3.15 -3.15 -4.65
N TYR A 5 3.45 -4.12 -5.52
CA TYR A 5 4.73 -4.25 -6.22
C TYR A 5 4.57 -3.93 -7.71
N GLY A 6 5.21 -2.87 -8.15
CA GLY A 6 5.14 -2.41 -9.55
C GLY A 6 6.23 -3.00 -10.46
N GLY A 7 6.91 -4.08 -10.07
CA GLY A 7 8.00 -4.68 -10.85
C GLY A 7 9.28 -3.84 -10.89
N THR A 8 9.41 -2.83 -10.04
CA THR A 8 10.58 -1.97 -9.96
C THR A 8 11.46 -2.34 -8.78
N ARG A 9 12.76 -2.01 -8.87
CA ARG A 9 13.70 -2.17 -7.74
C ARG A 9 13.45 -1.17 -6.61
N ARG A 10 12.41 -0.34 -6.69
CA ARG A 10 12.09 0.67 -5.68
C ARG A 10 10.82 0.29 -4.94
N MET A 11 10.99 -0.32 -3.78
CA MET A 11 9.93 -0.76 -2.90
C MET A 11 9.85 0.11 -1.65
N ARG A 12 8.70 0.16 -0.99
CA ARG A 12 8.53 0.81 0.31
C ARG A 12 7.89 -0.17 1.29
N PHE A 13 8.72 -0.82 2.09
CA PHE A 13 8.26 -1.68 3.17
C PHE A 13 7.87 -0.93 4.45
N ASP A 14 7.81 0.39 4.40
CA ASP A 14 7.24 1.24 5.46
C ASP A 14 5.79 1.65 5.19
N LEU A 15 5.17 1.17 4.10
CA LEU A 15 3.74 1.28 3.84
C LEU A 15 3.00 0.06 4.39
N VAL A 16 1.83 0.28 5.00
CA VAL A 16 1.18 -0.71 5.87
C VAL A 16 0.99 -2.10 5.24
N ILE A 17 0.42 -2.20 4.03
CA ILE A 17 0.21 -3.50 3.36
C ILE A 17 1.54 -4.16 3.04
N ASN A 18 2.48 -3.42 2.43
CA ASN A 18 3.80 -3.91 2.08
C ASN A 18 4.59 -4.35 3.33
N ALA A 19 4.46 -3.58 4.43
CA ALA A 19 5.07 -3.91 5.72
C ALA A 19 4.47 -5.19 6.32
N PHE A 20 3.16 -5.38 6.22
CA PHE A 20 2.49 -6.58 6.72
C PHE A 20 2.99 -7.84 5.99
N VAL A 21 3.08 -7.80 4.66
CA VAL A 21 3.63 -8.92 3.88
C VAL A 21 5.06 -9.22 4.32
N ARG A 22 5.92 -8.18 4.37
CA ARG A 22 7.32 -8.35 4.84
C ARG A 22 7.38 -8.98 6.23
N ASP A 23 6.63 -8.44 7.18
CA ASP A 23 6.73 -8.86 8.59
C ASP A 23 6.16 -10.27 8.79
N LEU A 24 5.09 -10.65 8.12
CA LEU A 24 4.61 -12.03 8.13
C LEU A 24 5.64 -13.00 7.54
N LEU A 25 6.23 -12.67 6.39
CA LEU A 25 7.22 -13.53 5.74
C LEU A 25 8.54 -13.66 6.54
N THR A 26 8.95 -12.60 7.25
CA THR A 26 10.26 -12.58 7.92
C THR A 26 10.19 -12.87 9.41
N LYS A 27 9.08 -12.53 10.06
CA LYS A 27 8.91 -12.62 11.52
C LYS A 27 7.76 -13.55 11.94
N GLY A 28 6.87 -13.92 11.01
CA GLY A 28 5.66 -14.68 11.30
C GLY A 28 4.63 -13.92 12.14
N LYS A 29 4.83 -12.62 12.38
CA LYS A 29 4.02 -11.83 13.30
C LYS A 29 3.99 -10.36 12.91
N LEU A 30 2.85 -9.70 13.15
CA LEU A 30 2.65 -8.27 12.92
C LEU A 30 2.71 -7.44 14.21
N MET A 31 3.11 -6.19 14.06
CA MET A 31 2.90 -5.16 15.07
C MET A 31 1.76 -4.27 14.61
N LEU A 32 0.61 -4.32 15.27
CA LEU A 32 -0.57 -3.51 14.92
C LEU A 32 -0.71 -2.33 15.87
N MET A 33 -0.86 -1.12 15.30
CA MET A 33 -1.19 0.04 16.12
C MET A 33 -2.61 -0.14 16.69
N ARG A 34 -2.72 0.04 18.01
CA ARG A 34 -3.97 -0.09 18.74
C ARG A 34 -4.99 0.93 18.20
N ASP A 35 -6.23 0.63 18.01
CA ASP A 35 -6.89 -0.68 18.16
C ASP A 35 -7.15 -1.36 16.80
N GLY A 36 -6.58 -0.86 15.72
CA GLY A 36 -6.74 -1.38 14.37
C GLY A 36 -8.03 -0.95 13.66
N THR A 37 -8.87 -0.13 14.31
CA THR A 37 -10.18 0.30 13.77
C THR A 37 -10.09 1.52 12.86
N GLN A 38 -8.94 2.18 12.81
CA GLN A 38 -8.75 3.36 11.98
C GLN A 38 -8.88 3.04 10.49
N TRP A 39 -9.68 3.85 9.80
CA TRP A 39 -9.91 3.74 8.36
C TRP A 39 -8.82 4.44 7.56
N ARG A 40 -8.44 3.84 6.42
CA ARG A 40 -7.59 4.45 5.40
C ARG A 40 -8.03 4.02 4.01
N PRO A 41 -7.91 4.91 3.01
CA PRO A 41 -8.09 4.57 1.61
C PRO A 41 -6.81 3.97 1.02
N PHE A 42 -6.97 2.98 0.16
CA PHE A 42 -5.88 2.30 -0.53
C PHE A 42 -6.14 2.21 -2.03
N VAL A 43 -5.07 2.11 -2.81
CA VAL A 43 -5.12 1.85 -4.25
C VAL A 43 -3.84 1.13 -4.67
N HIS A 44 -3.95 0.13 -5.51
CA HIS A 44 -2.80 -0.62 -6.02
C HIS A 44 -1.99 0.23 -7.00
N VAL A 45 -0.65 0.11 -6.98
CA VAL A 45 0.26 0.91 -7.83
C VAL A 45 0.01 0.70 -9.32
N LYS A 46 -0.40 -0.48 -9.75
CA LYS A 46 -0.73 -0.77 -11.15
C LYS A 46 -2.01 -0.08 -11.58
N ASP A 47 -3.02 -0.02 -10.72
CA ASP A 47 -4.24 0.76 -10.96
C ASP A 47 -3.94 2.26 -11.07
N VAL A 48 -3.02 2.77 -10.24
CA VAL A 48 -2.55 4.16 -10.36
C VAL A 48 -1.89 4.38 -11.72
N ALA A 49 -0.98 3.50 -12.14
CA ALA A 49 -0.27 3.61 -13.41
C ALA A 49 -1.23 3.55 -14.60
N ARG A 50 -2.17 2.60 -14.59
CA ARG A 50 -3.21 2.47 -15.61
C ARG A 50 -4.05 3.74 -15.71
N MET A 51 -4.55 4.23 -14.60
CA MET A 51 -5.39 5.41 -14.57
C MET A 51 -4.66 6.68 -15.03
N LEU A 52 -3.38 6.83 -14.71
CA LEU A 52 -2.58 7.94 -15.20
C LEU A 52 -2.38 7.86 -16.73
N ALA A 53 -2.20 6.66 -17.28
CA ALA A 53 -2.10 6.45 -18.72
C ALA A 53 -3.43 6.78 -19.41
N ASP A 54 -4.56 6.29 -18.86
CA ASP A 54 -5.90 6.54 -19.39
C ASP A 54 -6.22 8.04 -19.36
N ALA A 55 -5.88 8.73 -18.28
CA ALA A 55 -6.09 10.18 -18.18
C ALA A 55 -5.21 10.96 -19.15
N ALA A 56 -3.98 10.53 -19.40
CA ALA A 56 -3.05 11.19 -20.32
C ALA A 56 -3.47 11.03 -21.79
N THR A 57 -4.19 9.97 -22.11
CA THR A 57 -4.65 9.66 -23.49
C THR A 57 -6.13 9.96 -23.72
N SER A 58 -6.81 10.50 -22.71
CA SER A 58 -8.22 10.86 -22.81
C SER A 58 -8.39 12.16 -23.59
N ASP A 59 -9.28 12.14 -24.58
CA ASP A 59 -9.71 13.33 -25.32
C ASP A 59 -10.87 14.09 -24.62
N SER A 60 -11.22 13.69 -23.39
CA SER A 60 -12.34 14.27 -22.66
C SER A 60 -11.96 15.58 -21.97
N ASP A 61 -12.63 16.67 -22.36
CA ASP A 61 -12.53 17.97 -21.69
C ASP A 61 -13.04 17.91 -20.23
N ASP A 62 -13.83 16.88 -19.88
CA ASP A 62 -14.43 16.73 -18.54
C ASP A 62 -13.40 16.47 -17.43
N ILE A 63 -12.22 15.97 -17.78
CA ILE A 63 -11.14 15.70 -16.81
C ILE A 63 -10.09 16.80 -16.76
N ALA A 64 -10.01 17.64 -17.80
CA ALA A 64 -9.02 18.71 -17.88
C ALA A 64 -9.19 19.72 -16.72
N GLY A 65 -8.09 20.01 -16.02
CA GLY A 65 -8.09 20.93 -14.87
C GLY A 65 -8.82 20.42 -13.62
N GLN A 66 -9.29 19.16 -13.60
CA GLN A 66 -10.00 18.58 -12.48
C GLN A 66 -9.05 18.00 -11.43
N VAL A 67 -9.39 18.17 -10.14
CA VAL A 67 -8.79 17.41 -9.04
C VAL A 67 -9.65 16.17 -8.81
N ILE A 68 -9.06 15.00 -8.98
CA ILE A 68 -9.75 13.71 -8.93
C ILE A 68 -9.01 12.77 -7.95
N ASN A 69 -9.73 12.27 -6.93
CA ASN A 69 -9.21 11.22 -6.07
C ASN A 69 -9.19 9.90 -6.86
N LEU A 70 -8.06 9.18 -6.83
CA LEU A 70 -7.88 7.91 -7.49
C LEU A 70 -8.01 6.76 -6.50
N GLY A 71 -8.93 5.84 -6.75
CA GLY A 71 -9.22 4.69 -5.91
C GLY A 71 -10.67 4.24 -6.01
N SER A 72 -11.11 3.42 -5.06
CA SER A 72 -12.47 2.89 -4.96
C SER A 72 -13.01 3.00 -3.53
N ASP A 73 -14.31 3.23 -3.40
CA ASP A 73 -14.99 3.31 -2.10
C ASP A 73 -14.84 1.98 -1.32
N GLU A 74 -14.78 0.85 -2.02
CA GLU A 74 -14.62 -0.50 -1.49
C GLU A 74 -13.21 -0.76 -0.92
N GLN A 75 -12.22 0.04 -1.35
CA GLN A 75 -10.84 -0.03 -0.86
C GLN A 75 -10.53 0.98 0.26
N ASN A 76 -11.55 1.43 0.97
CA ASN A 76 -11.40 2.01 2.28
C ASN A 76 -11.43 0.88 3.32
N TYR A 77 -10.32 0.61 4.00
CA TYR A 77 -10.20 -0.49 4.95
C TYR A 77 -9.86 -0.01 6.35
N GLN A 78 -10.27 -0.79 7.35
CA GLN A 78 -9.68 -0.74 8.68
C GLN A 78 -8.34 -1.48 8.69
N ILE A 79 -7.40 -1.02 9.51
CA ILE A 79 -6.04 -1.59 9.53
C ILE A 79 -6.04 -3.07 9.99
N LYS A 80 -6.92 -3.43 10.93
CA LYS A 80 -7.05 -4.84 11.35
C LYS A 80 -7.57 -5.72 10.22
N THR A 81 -8.58 -5.28 9.48
CA THR A 81 -9.10 -6.00 8.30
C THR A 81 -8.02 -6.19 7.23
N LEU A 82 -7.14 -5.19 7.02
CA LEU A 82 -6.00 -5.35 6.12
C LEU A 82 -5.04 -6.44 6.58
N ALA A 83 -4.77 -6.53 7.90
CA ALA A 83 -3.89 -7.56 8.45
C ALA A 83 -4.48 -8.96 8.24
N GLU A 84 -5.80 -9.11 8.44
CA GLU A 84 -6.54 -10.36 8.19
C GLU A 84 -6.42 -10.75 6.71
N LYS A 85 -6.76 -9.86 5.78
CA LYS A 85 -6.67 -10.11 4.33
C LYS A 85 -5.28 -10.50 3.85
N VAL A 86 -4.24 -9.82 4.34
CA VAL A 86 -2.85 -10.14 3.98
C VAL A 86 -2.45 -11.52 4.51
N ALA A 87 -2.81 -11.87 5.75
CA ALA A 87 -2.51 -13.17 6.31
C ALA A 87 -3.22 -14.29 5.54
N ASP A 88 -4.51 -14.11 5.24
CA ASP A 88 -5.31 -15.06 4.46
C ASP A 88 -4.73 -15.29 3.06
N ALA A 89 -4.36 -14.22 2.35
CA ALA A 89 -3.74 -14.31 1.02
C ALA A 89 -2.40 -15.05 1.03
N LEU A 90 -1.65 -14.96 2.13
CA LEU A 90 -0.38 -15.68 2.30
C LEU A 90 -0.57 -17.12 2.80
N GLY A 91 -1.79 -17.55 3.10
CA GLY A 91 -2.09 -18.85 3.72
C GLY A 91 -1.51 -18.99 5.13
N MET A 92 -1.41 -17.87 5.86
CA MET A 92 -0.81 -17.82 7.20
C MET A 92 -1.88 -17.51 8.26
N GLU A 93 -1.74 -18.10 9.44
CA GLU A 93 -2.53 -17.67 10.59
C GLU A 93 -2.09 -16.27 11.03
N LEU A 94 -3.06 -15.37 11.28
CA LEU A 94 -2.77 -14.01 11.72
C LEU A 94 -2.27 -14.01 13.17
N SER A 95 -0.97 -13.81 13.34
CA SER A 95 -0.33 -13.55 14.63
C SER A 95 0.05 -12.08 14.73
N PHE A 96 -0.31 -11.41 15.83
CA PHE A 96 0.04 -10.00 16.02
C PHE A 96 0.14 -9.59 17.48
N GLU A 97 0.84 -8.48 17.71
CA GLU A 97 0.88 -7.76 18.99
C GLU A 97 0.41 -6.31 18.81
N TRP A 98 -0.28 -5.79 19.82
CA TRP A 98 -0.66 -4.40 19.85
C TRP A 98 0.48 -3.51 20.33
N TYR A 99 0.67 -2.36 19.66
CA TYR A 99 1.56 -1.31 20.16
C TYR A 99 0.88 0.05 20.16
N GLY A 100 1.46 1.00 20.90
CA GLY A 100 1.03 2.40 20.94
C GLY A 100 -0.37 2.60 21.52
N SER A 101 -0.97 3.71 21.17
CA SER A 101 -2.35 4.12 21.50
C SER A 101 -3.19 4.21 20.22
N PRO A 102 -4.53 4.24 20.32
CA PRO A 102 -5.41 4.38 19.16
C PRO A 102 -5.04 5.59 18.30
N ASP A 103 -4.91 5.37 16.99
CA ASP A 103 -4.66 6.45 16.03
C ASP A 103 -5.94 7.26 15.82
N LYS A 104 -5.94 8.50 16.30
CA LYS A 104 -7.08 9.42 16.15
C LYS A 104 -7.33 9.82 14.69
N ARG A 105 -6.37 9.64 13.81
CA ARG A 105 -6.53 9.88 12.37
C ARG A 105 -7.27 8.70 11.76
N SER A 106 -8.56 8.88 11.50
CA SER A 106 -9.41 7.88 10.85
C SER A 106 -10.26 8.59 9.81
N TYR A 107 -10.15 8.18 8.55
CA TYR A 107 -10.92 8.79 7.47
C TYR A 107 -11.15 7.82 6.33
N ARG A 108 -12.25 8.03 5.61
CA ARG A 108 -12.56 7.40 4.33
C ARG A 108 -12.61 8.46 3.25
N VAL A 109 -12.34 8.07 2.02
CA VAL A 109 -12.40 8.96 0.86
C VAL A 109 -13.49 8.46 -0.06
N SER A 110 -14.27 9.39 -0.64
CA SER A 110 -15.19 9.08 -1.71
C SER A 110 -14.50 9.16 -3.06
N PHE A 111 -14.73 8.14 -3.87
CA PHE A 111 -14.20 8.03 -5.23
C PHE A 111 -15.30 8.14 -6.29
N ALA A 112 -16.49 8.66 -5.91
CA ALA A 112 -17.62 8.81 -6.82
C ALA A 112 -17.28 9.66 -8.07
N LYS A 113 -16.38 10.65 -7.93
CA LYS A 113 -15.99 11.54 -9.05
C LYS A 113 -15.23 10.78 -10.13
N ILE A 114 -14.23 9.99 -9.80
CA ILE A 114 -13.46 9.21 -10.79
C ILE A 114 -14.34 8.16 -11.46
N ARG A 115 -15.19 7.47 -10.70
CA ARG A 115 -16.15 6.51 -11.25
C ARG A 115 -17.09 7.16 -12.26
N LYS A 116 -17.58 8.37 -11.98
CA LYS A 116 -18.47 9.10 -12.88
C LYS A 116 -17.76 9.58 -14.15
N LEU A 117 -16.54 10.11 -14.03
CA LEU A 117 -15.83 10.75 -15.14
C LEU A 117 -15.08 9.76 -16.03
N MET A 118 -14.61 8.65 -15.48
CA MET A 118 -13.70 7.74 -16.17
C MET A 118 -14.11 6.25 -16.03
N ASP A 119 -15.30 5.96 -15.49
CA ASP A 119 -15.78 4.58 -15.18
C ASP A 119 -14.70 3.69 -14.52
N PHE A 120 -13.85 4.32 -13.70
CA PHE A 120 -12.73 3.61 -13.07
C PHE A 120 -13.23 2.52 -12.13
N LYS A 121 -12.65 1.34 -12.28
CA LYS A 121 -12.79 0.20 -11.38
C LYS A 121 -11.39 -0.34 -11.07
N PRO A 122 -11.06 -0.64 -9.81
CA PRO A 122 -9.79 -1.28 -9.49
C PRO A 122 -9.74 -2.67 -10.11
N GLU A 123 -8.58 -3.08 -10.60
CA GLU A 123 -8.30 -4.44 -11.11
C GLU A 123 -7.52 -5.27 -10.09
N TYR A 124 -6.93 -4.60 -9.09
CA TYR A 124 -6.08 -5.22 -8.08
C TYR A 124 -6.61 -4.93 -6.68
N ASP A 125 -6.53 -5.91 -5.82
CA ASP A 125 -6.88 -5.80 -4.41
C ASP A 125 -5.69 -6.05 -3.46
N VAL A 126 -5.97 -6.14 -2.17
CA VAL A 126 -4.94 -6.35 -1.13
C VAL A 126 -4.32 -7.73 -1.25
N GLU A 127 -5.12 -8.71 -1.60
CA GLU A 127 -4.73 -10.11 -1.77
C GLU A 127 -3.75 -10.25 -2.94
N ASP A 128 -4.05 -9.63 -4.09
CA ASP A 128 -3.15 -9.58 -5.25
C ASP A 128 -1.78 -9.01 -4.89
N ALA A 129 -1.77 -7.88 -4.17
CA ALA A 129 -0.52 -7.26 -3.74
C ALA A 129 0.26 -8.14 -2.76
N ALA A 130 -0.42 -8.82 -1.84
CA ALA A 130 0.23 -9.71 -0.88
C ALA A 130 0.93 -10.86 -1.60
N GLU A 131 0.25 -11.50 -2.55
CA GLU A 131 0.81 -12.57 -3.37
C GLU A 131 1.96 -12.11 -4.26
N GLU A 132 1.83 -10.95 -4.92
CA GLU A 132 2.88 -10.36 -5.77
C GLU A 132 4.15 -10.08 -4.98
N ILE A 133 4.04 -9.42 -3.84
CA ILE A 133 5.18 -9.11 -2.98
C ILE A 133 5.82 -10.38 -2.45
N ALA A 134 5.01 -11.33 -1.97
CA ALA A 134 5.52 -12.61 -1.47
C ALA A 134 6.26 -13.40 -2.55
N ARG A 135 5.74 -13.43 -3.77
CA ARG A 135 6.38 -14.05 -4.92
C ARG A 135 7.72 -13.39 -5.24
N ALA A 136 7.76 -12.04 -5.30
CA ALA A 136 8.98 -11.29 -5.58
C ALA A 136 10.06 -11.52 -4.51
N VAL A 137 9.67 -11.63 -3.23
CA VAL A 137 10.59 -11.97 -2.13
C VAL A 137 11.11 -13.40 -2.27
N ARG A 138 10.23 -14.38 -2.54
CA ARG A 138 10.63 -15.79 -2.71
C ARG A 138 11.54 -16.01 -3.92
N ASN A 139 11.35 -15.23 -4.97
CA ASN A 139 12.17 -15.28 -6.19
C ASN A 139 13.51 -14.51 -6.05
N GLY A 140 13.75 -13.84 -4.94
CA GLY A 140 14.96 -13.02 -4.73
C GLY A 140 14.97 -11.70 -5.51
N GLU A 141 13.83 -11.28 -6.05
CA GLU A 141 13.66 -9.98 -6.72
C GLU A 141 13.63 -8.83 -5.72
N LEU A 142 13.10 -9.10 -4.52
CA LEU A 142 13.04 -8.20 -3.37
C LEU A 142 13.72 -8.84 -2.16
N ASP A 143 14.68 -8.14 -1.57
CA ASP A 143 15.21 -8.48 -0.26
C ASP A 143 14.39 -7.76 0.83
N PRO A 144 13.60 -8.48 1.64
CA PRO A 144 12.75 -7.87 2.65
C PRO A 144 13.54 -7.19 3.78
N ASN A 145 14.85 -7.47 3.89
CA ASN A 145 15.73 -6.92 4.92
C ASN A 145 16.58 -5.74 4.41
N ASP A 146 16.48 -5.37 3.14
CA ASP A 146 17.23 -4.23 2.60
C ASP A 146 16.78 -2.93 3.27
N PRO A 147 17.67 -2.22 4.01
CA PRO A 147 17.32 -1.01 4.74
C PRO A 147 16.84 0.13 3.83
N ARG A 148 17.18 0.10 2.54
CA ARG A 148 16.76 1.11 1.57
C ARG A 148 15.25 1.14 1.35
N TRP A 149 14.55 0.05 1.65
CA TRP A 149 13.10 -0.05 1.52
C TRP A 149 12.31 0.55 2.70
N ILE A 150 13.01 1.00 3.76
CA ILE A 150 12.43 1.77 4.86
C ILE A 150 12.90 3.21 4.70
N THR A 151 12.18 3.97 3.88
CA THR A 151 12.62 5.27 3.35
C THR A 151 13.15 6.23 4.41
N VAL A 152 12.41 6.46 5.50
CA VAL A 152 12.82 7.39 6.55
C VAL A 152 14.08 6.92 7.29
N ALA A 153 14.19 5.63 7.58
CA ALA A 153 15.36 5.06 8.24
C ALA A 153 16.59 5.15 7.33
N TRP A 154 16.42 4.88 6.05
CA TRP A 154 17.48 5.00 5.05
C TRP A 154 18.02 6.43 4.93
N TYR A 155 17.13 7.41 4.75
CA TYR A 155 17.58 8.81 4.68
C TYR A 155 18.28 9.29 5.96
N LYS A 156 17.78 8.91 7.14
CA LYS A 156 18.47 9.19 8.41
C LYS A 156 19.87 8.57 8.47
N SER A 157 20.03 7.36 7.95
CA SER A 157 21.34 6.70 7.84
C SER A 157 22.29 7.46 6.92
N LEU A 158 21.82 7.92 5.75
CA LEU A 158 22.64 8.72 4.81
C LEU A 158 23.09 10.06 5.43
N ILE A 159 22.19 10.73 6.15
CA ILE A 159 22.53 11.97 6.88
C ILE A 159 23.60 11.68 7.94
N ALA A 160 23.43 10.62 8.73
CA ALA A 160 24.41 10.25 9.78
C ALA A 160 25.79 9.87 9.21
N GLN A 161 25.84 9.38 7.96
CA GLN A 161 27.07 9.07 7.23
C GLN A 161 27.68 10.27 6.50
N GLY A 162 27.05 11.45 6.55
CA GLY A 162 27.53 12.65 5.84
C GLY A 162 27.38 12.60 4.32
N VAL A 163 26.55 11.67 3.79
CA VAL A 163 26.28 11.53 2.35
C VAL A 163 25.23 12.54 1.88
N MET A 164 24.36 12.96 2.78
CA MET A 164 23.33 13.98 2.53
C MET A 164 23.35 15.02 3.62
N VAL A 165 23.10 16.27 3.24
CA VAL A 165 22.99 17.44 4.14
C VAL A 165 21.53 17.86 4.23
#